data_e661fbd38f0e63b13525ef765623387d
#
_entry.id   e661fbd38f0e63b13525ef765623387d
#
_cell.length_a   1.000
_cell.length_b   1.000
_cell.length_c   1.000
_cell.angle_alpha   90.00
_cell.angle_beta   90.00
_cell.angle_gamma   90.00
#
_symmetry.space_group_name_H-M   'P 1'
#
loop_
_entity.id
_entity.type
_entity.pdbx_description
1 polymer ?
#
loop_
_entity_poly.entity_id
_entity_poly.type
_entity_poly.pdbx_seq_one_letter_code
_entity_poly.pdbx_strand_id
1 'polypeptide(L)'
;MNFGLRTYECRHDGGEHVKLSARNLLKGKIKSIKQGAVNSEVVIQVAGGFEIVSIITKTSAENLGLKEGKEVYAIIKATNVILGVD
;
A
#
# COMPACT_ATOMS: atom_id res chain seq x y z
N MET A 1 22.06 -4.12 2.26
CA MET A 1 20.87 -4.16 1.45
C MET A 1 20.46 -2.77 1.02
N ASN A 2 20.18 -2.59 -0.22
CA ASN A 2 19.96 -1.25 -0.68
C ASN A 2 18.58 -1.02 -1.26
N PHE A 3 17.62 -1.78 -0.84
CA PHE A 3 16.31 -1.61 -1.36
C PHE A 3 15.81 -0.27 -0.92
N GLY A 4 15.88 0.60 -0.81
CA GLY A 4 15.40 1.89 -0.44
C GLY A 4 16.28 2.98 -0.91
N LEU A 5 17.35 2.63 -1.55
CA LEU A 5 18.30 3.64 -1.92
C LEU A 5 18.06 4.24 -3.26
N ARG A 6 17.13 3.70 -4.00
CA ARG A 6 16.86 4.25 -5.30
C ARG A 6 15.47 4.83 -5.29
N THR A 7 15.24 5.68 -6.24
CA THR A 7 13.91 6.20 -6.47
C THR A 7 13.06 5.09 -7.04
N TYR A 8 11.94 4.85 -6.42
CA TYR A 8 11.05 3.84 -6.91
C TYR A 8 10.22 4.36 -8.04
N GLU A 9 10.10 3.54 -9.02
CA GLU A 9 9.20 3.80 -10.12
C GLU A 9 8.27 2.62 -10.19
N CYS A 10 7.01 2.87 -9.97
CA CYS A 10 6.01 1.85 -10.13
C CYS A 10 5.65 1.81 -11.59
N ARG A 11 6.02 0.72 -12.22
CA ARG A 11 5.78 0.58 -13.63
C ARG A 11 4.45 -0.09 -13.83
N HIS A 12 3.60 0.56 -14.54
CA HIS A 12 2.27 0.03 -14.83
C HIS A 12 2.24 -0.56 -16.22
N ASP A 13 1.20 -1.29 -16.48
CA ASP A 13 0.97 -1.80 -17.81
C ASP A 13 0.97 -0.64 -18.78
N GLY A 14 1.59 -0.84 -19.91
CA GLY A 14 1.69 0.22 -20.88
C GLY A 14 2.90 1.08 -20.71
N GLY A 15 3.73 0.79 -19.73
CA GLY A 15 4.97 1.50 -19.56
C GLY A 15 4.91 2.77 -18.74
N GLU A 16 3.79 3.02 -18.14
CA GLU A 16 3.68 4.20 -17.31
C GLU A 16 4.47 4.03 -16.03
N HIS A 17 4.95 5.16 -15.52
CA HIS A 17 5.71 5.19 -14.29
C HIS A 17 5.04 6.08 -13.29
N VAL A 18 4.99 5.63 -12.06
CA VAL A 18 4.57 6.47 -10.95
C VAL A 18 5.82 6.80 -10.15
N LYS A 19 6.14 8.07 -10.09
CA LYS A 19 7.29 8.52 -9.32
C LYS A 19 6.78 9.03 -8.00
N LEU A 20 7.30 8.46 -6.95
CA LEU A 20 6.82 8.75 -5.62
C LEU A 20 7.96 9.25 -4.76
N SER A 21 7.63 10.16 -3.85
CA SER A 21 8.60 10.60 -2.87
C SER A 21 8.72 9.61 -1.72
N ALA A 22 7.83 8.66 -1.63
CA ALA A 22 7.87 7.67 -0.58
C ALA A 22 9.01 6.70 -0.83
N ARG A 23 9.65 6.28 0.25
CA ARG A 23 10.76 5.35 0.15
C ARG A 23 10.40 3.95 0.59
N ASN A 24 9.21 3.77 1.13
CA ASN A 24 8.77 2.47 1.60
C ASN A 24 7.64 2.01 0.71
N LEU A 25 7.95 1.02 -0.10
CA LEU A 25 7.01 0.49 -1.07
C LEU A 25 6.97 -1.01 -0.91
N LEU A 26 5.81 -1.53 -0.54
CA LEU A 26 5.65 -2.95 -0.29
C LEU A 26 4.54 -3.48 -1.16
N LYS A 27 4.83 -4.55 -1.87
CA LYS A 27 3.84 -5.19 -2.70
C LYS A 27 3.12 -6.25 -1.90
N GLY A 28 1.82 -6.28 -2.01
CA GLY A 28 1.05 -7.27 -1.31
C GLY A 28 -0.29 -7.50 -1.97
N LYS A 29 -1.11 -8.28 -1.31
CA LYS A 29 -2.46 -8.56 -1.77
C LYS A 29 -3.45 -8.16 -0.71
N ILE A 30 -4.60 -7.72 -1.14
CA ILE A 30 -5.66 -7.35 -0.23
C ILE A 30 -6.23 -8.62 0.39
N LYS A 31 -6.11 -8.70 1.71
CA LYS A 31 -6.65 -9.83 2.44
C LYS A 31 -8.12 -9.62 2.76
N SER A 32 -8.48 -8.41 3.15
CA SER A 32 -9.87 -8.12 3.48
C SER A 32 -10.12 -6.63 3.35
N ILE A 33 -11.38 -6.30 3.12
CA ILE A 33 -11.82 -4.92 3.06
C ILE A 33 -13.04 -4.81 3.93
N LYS A 34 -13.00 -3.89 4.89
CA LYS A 34 -14.13 -3.64 5.75
C LYS A 34 -14.62 -2.23 5.46
N GLN A 35 -15.81 -2.13 4.90
CA GLN A 35 -16.34 -0.85 4.49
C GLN A 35 -17.11 -0.21 5.63
N GLY A 36 -16.80 1.04 5.90
CA GLY A 36 -17.56 1.85 6.81
C GLY A 36 -18.41 2.84 6.05
N ALA A 37 -19.01 3.77 6.78
CA ALA A 37 -19.89 4.75 6.18
C ALA A 37 -19.11 5.74 5.31
N VAL A 38 -17.91 6.10 5.75
CA VAL A 38 -17.10 7.11 5.07
C VAL A 38 -15.77 6.53 4.64
N ASN A 39 -15.18 5.68 5.46
CA ASN A 39 -13.86 5.12 5.23
C ASN A 39 -13.95 3.62 5.06
N SER A 40 -12.92 3.08 4.43
CA SER A 40 -12.76 1.64 4.30
C SER A 40 -11.46 1.24 4.94
N GLU A 41 -11.49 0.13 5.67
CA GLU A 41 -10.30 -0.44 6.27
C GLU A 41 -9.84 -1.58 5.38
N VAL A 42 -8.61 -1.47 4.88
CA VAL A 42 -8.07 -2.46 3.95
C VAL A 42 -6.90 -3.13 4.64
N VAL A 43 -6.94 -4.45 4.71
CA VAL A 43 -5.84 -5.22 5.26
C VAL A 43 -5.06 -5.81 4.10
N ILE A 44 -3.79 -5.50 4.05
CA ILE A 44 -2.91 -5.92 2.98
C ILE A 44 -1.92 -6.92 3.54
N GLN A 45 -1.82 -8.07 2.91
CA GLN A 45 -0.84 -9.07 3.30
C GLN A 45 0.37 -8.93 2.39
N VAL A 46 1.51 -8.62 3.00
CA VAL A 46 2.74 -8.45 2.26
C VAL A 46 3.62 -9.68 2.43
N ALA A 47 4.73 -9.69 1.70
CA ALA A 47 5.65 -10.82 1.74
C ALA A 47 6.10 -11.07 3.16
N GLY A 48 6.27 -12.35 3.52
CA GLY A 48 6.69 -12.71 4.86
C GLY A 48 5.55 -12.92 5.82
N GLY A 49 4.31 -12.79 5.34
CA GLY A 49 3.15 -13.03 6.20
C GLY A 49 2.73 -11.86 7.04
N PHE A 50 3.34 -10.71 6.85
CA PHE A 50 2.96 -9.52 7.61
C PHE A 50 1.72 -8.87 7.02
N GLU A 51 1.00 -8.18 7.87
CA GLU A 51 -0.20 -7.48 7.45
C GLU A 51 -0.04 -5.99 7.73
N ILE A 52 -0.53 -5.20 6.79
CA ILE A 52 -0.55 -3.76 6.93
C ILE A 52 -1.98 -3.31 6.80
N VAL A 53 -2.41 -2.49 7.75
CA VAL A 53 -3.77 -1.97 7.74
C VAL A 53 -3.74 -0.56 7.18
N SER A 54 -4.61 -0.32 6.22
CA SER A 54 -4.71 0.99 5.60
C SER A 54 -6.16 1.46 5.71
N ILE A 55 -6.32 2.71 6.10
CA ILE A 55 -7.66 3.31 6.16
C ILE A 55 -7.70 4.39 5.10
N ILE A 56 -8.58 4.22 4.14
CA ILE A 56 -8.73 5.15 3.05
C ILE A 56 -10.21 5.51 2.93
N THR A 57 -10.49 6.55 2.17
CA THR A 57 -11.89 6.93 1.99
C THR A 57 -12.59 5.88 1.14
N LYS A 58 -13.88 5.77 1.35
CA LYS A 58 -14.69 4.84 0.56
C LYS A 58 -14.58 5.18 -0.92
N THR A 59 -14.59 6.45 -1.24
CA THR A 59 -14.46 6.89 -2.62
C THR A 59 -13.14 6.45 -3.23
N SER A 60 -12.05 6.58 -2.47
CA SER A 60 -10.74 6.14 -2.96
C SER A 60 -10.73 4.64 -3.21
N ALA A 61 -11.32 3.87 -2.31
CA ALA A 61 -11.38 2.43 -2.49
C ALA A 61 -12.14 2.07 -3.75
N GLU A 62 -13.23 2.78 -4.01
CA GLU A 62 -14.02 2.52 -5.20
C GLU A 62 -13.27 2.93 -6.46
N ASN A 63 -12.61 4.08 -6.43
CA ASN A 63 -11.87 4.55 -7.58
C ASN A 63 -10.72 3.64 -7.94
N LEU A 64 -10.10 3.04 -6.95
CA LEU A 64 -9.00 2.12 -7.18
C LEU A 64 -9.48 0.72 -7.54
N GLY A 65 -10.77 0.47 -7.39
CA GLY A 65 -11.33 -0.84 -7.72
C GLY A 65 -10.81 -1.93 -6.81
N LEU A 66 -10.65 -1.63 -5.54
CA LEU A 66 -10.05 -2.57 -4.60
C LEU A 66 -11.01 -3.70 -4.28
N LYS A 67 -10.47 -4.90 -4.21
CA LYS A 67 -11.22 -6.08 -3.79
C LYS A 67 -10.25 -7.10 -3.27
N GLU A 68 -10.79 -8.08 -2.56
CA GLU A 68 -9.96 -9.13 -1.98
C GLU A 68 -9.21 -9.87 -3.07
N GLY A 69 -7.95 -10.15 -2.79
CA GLY A 69 -7.10 -10.86 -3.72
C GLY A 69 -6.38 -9.98 -4.72
N LYS A 70 -6.73 -8.70 -4.79
CA LYS A 70 -6.09 -7.81 -5.73
C LYS A 70 -4.70 -7.45 -5.26
N GLU A 71 -3.75 -7.39 -6.19
CA GLU A 71 -2.41 -6.96 -5.87
C GLU A 71 -2.37 -5.46 -5.76
N VAL A 72 -1.73 -4.98 -4.71
CA VAL A 72 -1.61 -3.55 -4.45
C VAL A 72 -0.23 -3.26 -3.90
N TYR A 73 0.09 -1.99 -3.86
CA TYR A 73 1.32 -1.51 -3.24
C TYR A 73 0.96 -0.71 -2.01
N ALA A 74 1.62 -1.03 -0.91
CA ALA A 74 1.52 -0.20 0.30
C ALA A 74 2.65 0.81 0.23
N ILE A 75 2.29 2.07 0.10
CA ILE A 75 3.24 3.15 -0.04
C ILE A 75 3.22 3.94 1.25
N ILE A 76 4.34 3.95 1.95
CA ILE A 76 4.41 4.55 3.27
C ILE A 76 5.45 5.65 3.26
N LYS A 77 5.02 6.87 3.54
CA LYS A 77 5.96 7.97 3.63
C LYS A 77 6.88 7.75 4.84
N ALA A 78 8.14 8.02 4.64
CA ALA A 78 9.12 7.81 5.70
C ALA A 78 8.77 8.61 6.96
N THR A 79 8.17 9.77 6.78
CA THR A 79 7.79 10.60 7.92
C THR A 79 6.64 10.04 8.73
N ASN A 80 5.96 9.02 8.20
CA ASN A 80 4.83 8.41 8.89
C ASN A 80 5.21 7.11 9.60
N VAL A 81 6.46 6.72 9.55
CA VAL A 81 6.89 5.49 10.19
C VAL A 81 7.29 5.80 11.62
N ILE A 82 6.65 5.10 12.53
CA ILE A 82 6.87 5.28 13.96
C ILE A 82 7.68 4.11 14.46
N LEU A 83 8.68 4.40 15.26
CA LEU A 83 9.56 3.36 15.78
C LEU A 83 9.18 3.03 17.21
N GLY A 84 9.37 1.77 17.54
CA GLY A 84 9.18 1.33 18.90
C GLY A 84 10.20 0.27 19.25
N VAL A 85 10.54 0.19 20.53
CA VAL A 85 11.43 -0.85 21.03
C VAL A 85 10.88 -1.36 22.34
N ASP A 86 11.36 -2.51 22.75
CA ASP A 86 11.00 -3.08 24.04
C ASP A 86 11.88 -2.51 25.13
#